data_e097585635793560804f5389c18633ec
#
_entry.id   e097585635793560804f5389c18633ec
#
_cell.length_a   1.000
_cell.length_b   1.000
_cell.length_c   1.000
_cell.angle_alpha   90.00
_cell.angle_beta   90.00
_cell.angle_gamma   90.00
#
_symmetry.space_group_name_H-M   'P 1'
#
loop_
_entity.id
_entity.type
_entity.pdbx_description
1 polymer ?
#
loop_
_entity_poly.entity_id
_entity_poly.type
_entity_poly.pdbx_seq_one_letter_code
_entity_poly.pdbx_strand_id
1 'polypeptide(L)'
;MINDNIQKLPEEDEAPLTMQSEVEQEVTEQQFDAQTLPTEGERTKVDVSSSVDASTTVAASKDEERSTRFTLLKAIAIICVVMSHAGIRGWLFDFVFIFHVPVFFMCAGYFFHTKYLTDERTFVLHRFKGLYWPFLRWSVFFLVIHNLLFPLGLLSEQYGNAGGGVLHPYTWHEWSQHLWSIVFNMSGYNEFFCGTFWFFRALLIASLLFLLLFKVFSRSEHFVSHKQVGWGILGTALVLTFWKVTTGLTMTGVMQGGYRELMGLLFMAAGFLIRQYKLMKLVTWQVAVPCALLLIVASFAFPSSMVWNGTLYDFLALPIPAIAAFIALAWACGLIERYSLWARRALLYIGDRTLYIFAFHLVAFKVVSALKIAFYGLPWEAVGGHPTVLQPQSNVLWVLLYTIVGVALPLLWLEGYHRVASHVTITEKQAVGLLVVSGQRLCHYTVLTGRFIVMACVAACRNIWQSIKDIIEASSPEDE
;
A
#
# COMPACT_ATOMS: atom_id res chain seq x y z
N MET A 1 -63.93 34.28 -1.56
CA MET A 1 -64.58 33.49 -0.50
C MET A 1 -64.11 32.06 -0.61
N ILE A 2 -63.69 31.50 0.49
CA ILE A 2 -63.23 30.14 0.76
C ILE A 2 -61.71 29.96 0.51
N ASN A 3 -60.95 30.22 1.38
CA ASN A 3 -60.56 29.79 2.78
C ASN A 3 -59.45 28.75 2.76
N ASP A 4 -58.35 29.24 3.30
CA ASP A 4 -57.12 28.56 3.69
C ASP A 4 -57.33 27.34 4.60
N ASN A 5 -56.50 26.34 4.39
CA ASN A 5 -55.91 25.54 5.45
C ASN A 5 -54.84 24.59 4.89
N ILE A 6 -53.57 25.07 4.86
CA ILE A 6 -52.42 24.22 4.73
C ILE A 6 -51.84 24.09 6.14
N GLN A 7 -52.02 22.92 6.75
CA GLN A 7 -51.40 22.51 7.98
C GLN A 7 -49.88 22.39 7.80
N LYS A 8 -49.13 23.19 8.56
CA LYS A 8 -47.68 23.05 8.76
C LYS A 8 -47.43 21.75 9.51
N LEU A 9 -46.62 20.88 8.92
CA LEU A 9 -45.92 19.80 9.62
C LEU A 9 -44.75 20.40 10.41
N PRO A 10 -44.43 19.89 11.60
CA PRO A 10 -43.36 20.43 12.45
C PRO A 10 -41.98 20.17 11.85
N GLU A 11 -41.14 21.17 11.90
CA GLU A 11 -39.69 21.08 11.68
C GLU A 11 -39.09 20.09 12.70
N GLU A 12 -38.48 19.01 12.20
CA GLU A 12 -37.63 18.16 13.03
C GLU A 12 -36.34 18.92 13.34
N ASP A 13 -36.10 19.19 14.61
CA ASP A 13 -34.89 19.76 15.18
C ASP A 13 -33.65 18.99 14.70
N GLU A 14 -32.78 19.66 13.97
CA GLU A 14 -31.42 19.21 13.71
C GLU A 14 -30.63 19.26 15.03
N ALA A 15 -30.42 18.11 15.66
CA ALA A 15 -29.47 17.97 16.75
C ALA A 15 -28.02 18.22 16.26
N PRO A 16 -27.17 18.89 17.03
CA PRO A 16 -25.87 19.34 16.58
C PRO A 16 -24.93 18.17 16.25
N LEU A 17 -24.38 18.20 15.06
CA LEU A 17 -23.46 17.25 14.41
C LEU A 17 -22.07 17.10 15.11
N THR A 18 -21.84 17.75 16.23
CA THR A 18 -20.52 17.87 16.86
C THR A 18 -20.06 16.64 17.63
N MET A 19 -20.96 15.83 18.19
CA MET A 19 -20.55 14.68 19.02
C MET A 19 -20.27 13.38 18.23
N GLN A 20 -20.85 13.21 17.04
CA GLN A 20 -20.54 12.05 16.20
C GLN A 20 -19.19 12.16 15.46
N SER A 21 -18.65 13.37 15.31
CA SER A 21 -17.38 13.62 14.64
C SER A 21 -16.17 13.27 15.52
N GLU A 22 -16.26 13.44 16.84
CA GLU A 22 -15.13 13.20 17.75
C GLU A 22 -14.81 11.72 17.96
N VAL A 23 -15.83 10.86 18.07
CA VAL A 23 -15.64 9.41 18.23
C VAL A 23 -15.11 8.75 16.94
N GLU A 24 -15.55 9.23 15.76
CA GLU A 24 -14.98 8.77 14.47
C GLU A 24 -13.52 9.24 14.28
N GLN A 25 -13.09 10.31 14.96
CA GLN A 25 -11.73 10.83 14.89
C GLN A 25 -10.72 9.96 15.65
N GLU A 26 -11.07 9.52 16.86
CA GLU A 26 -10.16 8.76 17.72
C GLU A 26 -9.81 7.38 17.14
N VAL A 27 -10.78 6.69 16.53
CA VAL A 27 -10.58 5.37 15.90
C VAL A 27 -9.74 5.46 14.60
N THR A 28 -9.80 6.57 13.88
CA THR A 28 -9.05 6.74 12.61
C THR A 28 -7.62 7.21 12.85
N GLU A 29 -7.38 8.02 13.88
CA GLU A 29 -6.04 8.44 14.29
C GLU A 29 -5.24 7.26 14.86
N GLN A 30 -5.84 6.38 15.64
CA GLN A 30 -5.18 5.18 16.17
C GLN A 30 -4.74 4.20 15.08
N GLN A 31 -5.43 4.14 13.94
CA GLN A 31 -5.01 3.28 12.81
C GLN A 31 -3.86 3.84 11.96
N PHE A 32 -3.62 5.15 12.00
CA PHE A 32 -2.49 5.76 11.31
C PHE A 32 -1.26 5.94 12.22
N ASP A 33 -1.47 6.07 13.53
CA ASP A 33 -0.41 6.20 14.53
C ASP A 33 0.08 4.85 15.11
N ALA A 34 -0.48 3.70 14.70
CA ALA A 34 -0.07 2.36 15.16
C ALA A 34 1.37 1.95 14.80
N GLN A 35 2.25 2.92 14.58
CA GLN A 35 3.70 2.72 14.57
C GLN A 35 4.38 3.05 15.91
N THR A 36 3.63 3.51 16.92
CA THR A 36 4.10 3.63 18.30
C THR A 36 3.21 2.79 19.19
N LEU A 37 3.66 1.57 19.50
CA LEU A 37 3.05 0.71 20.50
C LEU A 37 3.17 1.37 21.88
N PRO A 38 2.08 1.47 22.65
CA PRO A 38 2.18 1.75 24.09
C PRO A 38 2.78 0.54 24.79
N THR A 39 3.81 0.78 25.58
CA THR A 39 4.37 -0.19 26.52
C THR A 39 3.30 -0.67 27.51
N GLU A 40 3.16 -1.98 27.66
CA GLU A 40 2.43 -2.61 28.75
C GLU A 40 2.98 -2.12 30.10
N GLY A 41 2.15 -1.41 30.84
CA GLY A 41 2.48 -1.06 32.21
C GLY A 41 1.72 0.15 32.72
N GLU A 42 0.40 0.01 32.88
CA GLU A 42 -0.35 0.68 33.93
C GLU A 42 -1.82 0.22 33.89
N ARG A 43 -2.08 -0.87 34.61
CA ARG A 43 -3.45 -1.22 35.00
C ARG A 43 -3.84 -0.37 36.20
N THR A 44 -4.36 0.81 35.97
CA THR A 44 -5.16 1.52 36.96
C THR A 44 -6.57 0.94 36.95
N LYS A 45 -6.97 0.38 38.10
CA LYS A 45 -8.37 0.04 38.38
C LYS A 45 -9.18 1.33 38.39
N VAL A 46 -10.05 1.50 37.40
CA VAL A 46 -11.10 2.52 37.43
C VAL A 46 -12.37 1.82 37.86
N ASP A 47 -12.92 2.26 38.98
CA ASP A 47 -14.23 1.85 39.47
C ASP A 47 -15.31 2.25 38.44
N VAL A 48 -15.99 1.25 37.88
CA VAL A 48 -17.10 1.43 36.95
C VAL A 48 -18.39 1.60 37.78
N SER A 49 -18.78 2.84 38.01
CA SER A 49 -20.15 3.19 38.33
C SER A 49 -20.53 4.53 37.71
N SER A 50 -20.83 4.52 36.42
CA SER A 50 -21.71 5.52 35.80
C SER A 50 -22.32 4.88 34.55
N SER A 51 -23.61 5.00 34.41
CA SER A 51 -24.46 4.51 33.34
C SER A 51 -23.96 5.02 31.97
N VAL A 52 -23.20 4.21 31.27
CA VAL A 52 -22.85 4.46 29.87
C VAL A 52 -24.11 4.19 29.06
N ASP A 53 -24.59 5.19 28.33
CA ASP A 53 -25.75 5.09 27.44
C ASP A 53 -25.57 3.97 26.42
N ALA A 54 -26.53 3.05 26.35
CA ALA A 54 -26.52 1.93 25.42
C ALA A 54 -26.42 2.35 23.95
N SER A 55 -26.79 3.59 23.62
CA SER A 55 -26.66 4.17 22.29
C SER A 55 -25.20 4.44 21.89
N THR A 56 -24.36 4.87 22.83
CA THR A 56 -22.94 5.18 22.60
C THR A 56 -22.12 3.89 22.38
N THR A 57 -22.43 2.84 23.16
CA THR A 57 -21.78 1.52 23.01
C THR A 57 -22.14 0.83 21.70
N VAL A 58 -23.38 0.97 21.21
CA VAL A 58 -23.81 0.41 19.92
C VAL A 58 -23.19 1.17 18.73
N ALA A 59 -23.00 2.48 18.85
CA ALA A 59 -22.33 3.27 17.81
C ALA A 59 -20.84 2.92 17.72
N ALA A 60 -20.13 2.86 18.84
CA ALA A 60 -18.72 2.49 18.89
C ALA A 60 -18.48 1.07 18.35
N SER A 61 -19.33 0.09 18.69
CA SER A 61 -19.21 -1.27 18.16
C SER A 61 -19.43 -1.37 16.64
N LYS A 62 -20.30 -0.53 16.05
CA LYS A 62 -20.54 -0.48 14.61
C LYS A 62 -19.39 0.16 13.83
N ASP A 63 -18.73 1.15 14.41
CA ASP A 63 -17.59 1.81 13.77
C ASP A 63 -16.34 0.93 13.85
N GLU A 64 -16.14 0.20 14.92
CA GLU A 64 -15.10 -0.83 15.06
C GLU A 64 -15.30 -1.97 14.03
N GLU A 65 -16.51 -2.52 13.92
CA GLU A 65 -16.88 -3.53 12.93
C GLU A 65 -16.61 -3.03 11.50
N ARG A 66 -16.91 -1.76 11.22
CA ARG A 66 -16.68 -1.14 9.93
C ARG A 66 -15.19 -0.97 9.62
N SER A 67 -14.39 -0.54 10.59
CA SER A 67 -12.92 -0.43 10.46
C SER A 67 -12.29 -1.80 10.19
N THR A 68 -12.70 -2.82 10.91
CA THR A 68 -12.28 -4.22 10.73
C THR A 68 -12.51 -4.70 9.30
N ARG A 69 -13.70 -4.50 8.74
CA ARG A 69 -14.04 -4.91 7.36
C ARG A 69 -13.12 -4.32 6.30
N PHE A 70 -12.79 -3.05 6.42
CA PHE A 70 -11.86 -2.40 5.47
C PHE A 70 -10.41 -2.88 5.64
N THR A 71 -10.00 -3.23 6.84
CA THR A 71 -8.69 -3.85 7.08
C THR A 71 -8.61 -5.23 6.44
N LEU A 72 -9.67 -6.05 6.54
CA LEU A 72 -9.78 -7.34 5.83
C LEU A 72 -9.72 -7.14 4.31
N LEU A 73 -10.41 -6.12 3.80
CA LEU A 73 -10.45 -5.81 2.38
C LEU A 73 -9.06 -5.41 1.84
N LYS A 74 -8.31 -4.57 2.58
CA LYS A 74 -6.92 -4.26 2.27
C LYS A 74 -6.01 -5.50 2.33
N ALA A 75 -6.26 -6.42 3.27
CA ALA A 75 -5.51 -7.66 3.37
C ALA A 75 -5.70 -8.55 2.14
N ILE A 76 -6.93 -8.73 1.68
CA ILE A 76 -7.20 -9.49 0.44
C ILE A 76 -6.54 -8.80 -0.76
N ALA A 77 -6.67 -7.48 -0.85
CA ALA A 77 -6.09 -6.71 -1.94
C ALA A 77 -4.56 -6.82 -1.98
N ILE A 78 -3.84 -6.76 -0.84
CA ILE A 78 -2.38 -6.91 -0.83
C ILE A 78 -1.94 -8.33 -1.16
N ILE A 79 -2.67 -9.36 -0.73
CA ILE A 79 -2.40 -10.75 -1.14
C ILE A 79 -2.53 -10.87 -2.66
N CYS A 80 -3.55 -10.25 -3.26
CA CYS A 80 -3.73 -10.20 -4.72
C CYS A 80 -2.61 -9.42 -5.42
N VAL A 81 -2.09 -8.32 -4.82
CA VAL A 81 -0.90 -7.63 -5.34
C VAL A 81 0.30 -8.56 -5.36
N VAL A 82 0.58 -9.28 -4.28
CA VAL A 82 1.69 -10.23 -4.23
C VAL A 82 1.49 -11.34 -5.26
N MET A 83 0.29 -11.91 -5.33
CA MET A 83 -0.06 -12.97 -6.28
C MET A 83 0.10 -12.50 -7.75
N SER A 84 -0.25 -11.25 -8.06
CA SER A 84 -0.11 -10.68 -9.41
C SER A 84 1.34 -10.65 -9.89
N HIS A 85 2.31 -10.54 -8.98
CA HIS A 85 3.74 -10.57 -9.27
C HIS A 85 4.35 -11.98 -9.13
N ALA A 86 3.61 -12.94 -8.58
CA ALA A 86 4.05 -14.33 -8.38
C ALA A 86 4.06 -15.19 -9.66
N GLY A 87 3.72 -14.59 -10.80
CA GLY A 87 3.72 -15.28 -12.11
C GLY A 87 2.39 -15.93 -12.47
N ILE A 88 1.26 -15.46 -11.91
CA ILE A 88 -0.07 -15.85 -12.40
C ILE A 88 -0.25 -15.44 -13.86
N ARG A 89 -1.06 -16.20 -14.59
CA ARG A 89 -1.33 -15.97 -16.01
C ARG A 89 -2.78 -16.28 -16.36
N GLY A 90 -3.18 -15.86 -17.58
CA GLY A 90 -4.52 -16.10 -18.10
C GLY A 90 -5.60 -15.43 -17.27
N TRP A 91 -6.76 -16.04 -17.23
CA TRP A 91 -7.95 -15.49 -16.57
C TRP A 91 -7.72 -15.00 -15.14
N LEU A 92 -6.97 -15.73 -14.32
CA LEU A 92 -6.71 -15.33 -12.93
C LEU A 92 -5.91 -14.02 -12.84
N PHE A 93 -4.99 -13.79 -13.79
CA PHE A 93 -4.26 -12.54 -13.93
C PHE A 93 -5.25 -11.40 -14.22
N ASP A 94 -6.08 -11.54 -15.25
CA ASP A 94 -7.05 -10.54 -15.67
C ASP A 94 -8.06 -10.24 -14.56
N PHE A 95 -8.56 -11.28 -13.88
CA PHE A 95 -9.48 -11.16 -12.75
C PHE A 95 -8.89 -10.30 -11.61
N VAL A 96 -7.64 -10.56 -11.22
CA VAL A 96 -6.99 -9.84 -10.12
C VAL A 96 -6.70 -8.39 -10.51
N PHE A 97 -6.26 -8.14 -11.76
CA PHE A 97 -5.86 -6.81 -12.20
C PHE A 97 -7.00 -5.80 -12.27
N ILE A 98 -8.26 -6.25 -12.36
CA ILE A 98 -9.42 -5.36 -12.33
C ILE A 98 -9.54 -4.63 -10.99
N PHE A 99 -9.20 -5.24 -9.85
CA PHE A 99 -9.60 -4.68 -8.56
C PHE A 99 -8.50 -4.48 -7.53
N HIS A 100 -7.38 -5.23 -7.57
CA HIS A 100 -6.42 -5.26 -6.46
C HIS A 100 -5.81 -3.89 -6.13
N VAL A 101 -5.57 -3.05 -7.13
CA VAL A 101 -5.09 -1.68 -6.94
C VAL A 101 -6.24 -0.68 -6.71
N PRO A 102 -7.32 -0.66 -7.52
CA PRO A 102 -8.47 0.21 -7.29
C PRO A 102 -9.04 0.20 -5.88
N VAL A 103 -9.05 -0.96 -5.22
CA VAL A 103 -9.53 -1.12 -3.83
C VAL A 103 -8.82 -0.16 -2.86
N PHE A 104 -7.50 0.03 -2.97
CA PHE A 104 -6.78 0.93 -2.08
C PHE A 104 -7.16 2.40 -2.27
N PHE A 105 -7.38 2.84 -3.51
CA PHE A 105 -7.85 4.18 -3.81
C PHE A 105 -9.28 4.40 -3.32
N MET A 106 -10.17 3.42 -3.50
CA MET A 106 -11.54 3.49 -2.96
C MET A 106 -11.55 3.53 -1.44
N CYS A 107 -10.70 2.74 -0.76
CA CYS A 107 -10.52 2.84 0.69
C CYS A 107 -10.05 4.24 1.10
N ALA A 108 -9.06 4.80 0.41
CA ALA A 108 -8.53 6.14 0.71
C ALA A 108 -9.60 7.24 0.57
N GLY A 109 -10.46 7.14 -0.45
CA GLY A 109 -11.59 8.05 -0.64
C GLY A 109 -12.70 7.85 0.38
N TYR A 110 -12.99 6.59 0.72
CA TYR A 110 -13.99 6.26 1.71
C TYR A 110 -13.66 6.84 3.11
N PHE A 111 -12.39 6.83 3.49
CA PHE A 111 -11.93 7.39 4.77
C PHE A 111 -11.53 8.88 4.69
N PHE A 112 -11.78 9.56 3.58
CA PHE A 112 -11.56 10.99 3.53
C PHE A 112 -12.57 11.74 4.41
N HIS A 113 -12.10 12.53 5.36
CA HIS A 113 -12.92 13.33 6.26
C HIS A 113 -12.98 14.80 5.83
N THR A 114 -14.16 15.37 5.92
CA THR A 114 -14.38 16.78 5.56
C THR A 114 -13.69 17.78 6.50
N LYS A 115 -13.29 17.35 7.69
CA LYS A 115 -12.45 18.15 8.61
C LYS A 115 -11.16 18.66 7.96
N TYR A 116 -10.63 17.92 7.01
CA TYR A 116 -9.43 18.31 6.27
C TYR A 116 -9.61 19.53 5.35
N LEU A 117 -10.83 20.02 5.19
CA LEU A 117 -11.09 21.29 4.47
C LEU A 117 -10.69 22.51 5.31
N THR A 118 -10.70 22.38 6.63
CA THR A 118 -10.28 23.41 7.59
C THR A 118 -8.86 23.19 8.10
N ASP A 119 -8.36 21.96 8.03
CA ASP A 119 -7.00 21.58 8.44
C ASP A 119 -6.31 20.76 7.34
N GLU A 120 -6.11 21.40 6.18
CA GLU A 120 -5.40 20.79 5.06
C GLU A 120 -3.92 20.46 5.38
N ARG A 121 -3.30 21.23 6.28
CA ARG A 121 -1.90 20.99 6.67
C ARG A 121 -1.74 19.62 7.30
N THR A 122 -2.60 19.25 8.22
CA THR A 122 -2.59 17.93 8.85
C THR A 122 -2.80 16.82 7.82
N PHE A 123 -3.75 16.97 6.89
CA PHE A 123 -3.95 15.99 5.83
C PHE A 123 -2.69 15.82 4.96
N VAL A 124 -2.11 16.92 4.49
CA VAL A 124 -0.91 16.90 3.65
C VAL A 124 0.26 16.24 4.39
N LEU A 125 0.50 16.62 5.65
CA LEU A 125 1.57 16.03 6.46
C LEU A 125 1.36 14.52 6.69
N HIS A 126 0.14 14.07 6.96
CA HIS A 126 -0.17 12.64 7.09
C HIS A 126 0.08 11.89 5.78
N ARG A 127 -0.30 12.46 4.61
CA ARG A 127 -0.02 11.85 3.31
C ARG A 127 1.47 11.79 3.01
N PHE A 128 2.23 12.83 3.34
CA PHE A 128 3.69 12.81 3.21
C PHE A 128 4.34 11.78 4.13
N LYS A 129 3.97 11.73 5.42
CA LYS A 129 4.48 10.73 6.36
C LYS A 129 4.14 9.29 5.93
N GLY A 130 2.92 9.05 5.43
CA GLY A 130 2.44 7.71 5.09
C GLY A 130 2.82 7.22 3.69
N LEU A 131 3.15 8.11 2.76
CA LEU A 131 3.39 7.74 1.35
C LEU A 131 4.76 8.19 0.85
N TYR A 132 5.08 9.50 0.97
CA TYR A 132 6.35 10.02 0.46
C TYR A 132 7.54 9.53 1.28
N TRP A 133 7.46 9.58 2.60
CA TRP A 133 8.57 9.17 3.46
C TRP A 133 8.91 7.67 3.35
N PRO A 134 7.96 6.73 3.39
CA PRO A 134 8.25 5.32 3.12
C PRO A 134 8.82 5.09 1.72
N PHE A 135 8.24 5.75 0.69
CA PHE A 135 8.77 5.70 -0.68
C PHE A 135 10.23 6.13 -0.72
N LEU A 136 10.56 7.33 -0.20
CA LEU A 136 11.91 7.88 -0.19
C LEU A 136 12.89 6.94 0.52
N ARG A 137 12.55 6.51 1.73
CA ARG A 137 13.42 5.66 2.55
C ARG A 137 13.75 4.34 1.87
N TRP A 138 12.77 3.67 1.31
CA TRP A 138 13.00 2.37 0.69
C TRP A 138 13.59 2.47 -0.72
N SER A 139 13.23 3.48 -1.49
CA SER A 139 13.87 3.71 -2.79
C SER A 139 15.35 4.04 -2.63
N VAL A 140 15.71 4.89 -1.68
CA VAL A 140 17.13 5.19 -1.38
C VAL A 140 17.85 3.95 -0.85
N PHE A 141 17.21 3.16 0.00
CA PHE A 141 17.79 1.90 0.48
C PHE A 141 18.15 0.97 -0.69
N PHE A 142 17.21 0.70 -1.60
CA PHE A 142 17.46 -0.16 -2.75
C PHE A 142 18.48 0.43 -3.72
N LEU A 143 18.46 1.74 -3.93
CA LEU A 143 19.47 2.44 -4.73
C LEU A 143 20.89 2.25 -4.17
N VAL A 144 21.05 2.36 -2.85
CA VAL A 144 22.36 2.20 -2.20
C VAL A 144 22.90 0.79 -2.31
N ILE A 145 22.03 -0.22 -2.17
CA ILE A 145 22.47 -1.62 -2.22
C ILE A 145 22.51 -2.18 -3.65
N HIS A 146 22.06 -1.44 -4.67
CA HIS A 146 21.93 -1.91 -6.05
C HIS A 146 23.22 -2.59 -6.56
N ASN A 147 24.35 -1.88 -6.48
CA ASN A 147 25.62 -2.40 -6.96
C ASN A 147 26.15 -3.59 -6.16
N LEU A 148 25.67 -3.79 -4.91
CA LEU A 148 26.02 -4.95 -4.09
C LEU A 148 25.24 -6.21 -4.48
N LEU A 149 24.13 -6.05 -5.18
CA LEU A 149 23.26 -7.18 -5.53
C LEU A 149 23.74 -7.93 -6.79
N PHE A 150 24.54 -7.29 -7.66
CA PHE A 150 25.10 -7.90 -8.86
C PHE A 150 26.08 -9.05 -8.57
N PRO A 151 27.09 -8.88 -7.72
CA PRO A 151 27.99 -9.96 -7.38
C PRO A 151 27.29 -11.17 -6.75
N LEU A 152 26.13 -10.95 -6.12
CA LEU A 152 25.30 -12.00 -5.53
C LEU A 152 24.40 -12.70 -6.55
N GLY A 153 24.39 -12.25 -7.82
CA GLY A 153 23.50 -12.76 -8.86
C GLY A 153 22.03 -12.40 -8.68
N LEU A 154 21.68 -11.58 -7.70
CA LEU A 154 20.30 -11.18 -7.42
C LEU A 154 19.74 -10.20 -8.46
N LEU A 155 20.61 -9.55 -9.21
CA LEU A 155 20.34 -8.77 -10.42
C LEU A 155 21.15 -9.36 -11.57
N SER A 156 20.58 -9.43 -12.77
CA SER A 156 21.23 -10.02 -13.93
C SER A 156 20.71 -9.38 -15.22
N GLU A 157 21.62 -9.05 -16.12
CA GLU A 157 21.28 -8.56 -17.47
C GLU A 157 20.63 -9.66 -18.30
N GLN A 158 21.05 -10.90 -18.15
CA GLN A 158 20.57 -12.04 -18.93
C GLN A 158 19.18 -12.49 -18.53
N TYR A 159 18.89 -12.53 -17.23
CA TYR A 159 17.67 -13.10 -16.67
C TYR A 159 16.70 -12.05 -16.13
N GLY A 160 17.11 -10.78 -16.10
CA GLY A 160 16.27 -9.67 -15.70
C GLY A 160 15.15 -9.41 -16.69
N ASN A 161 14.23 -8.54 -16.31
CA ASN A 161 13.12 -8.13 -17.16
C ASN A 161 13.55 -6.98 -18.07
N ALA A 162 13.62 -7.22 -19.36
CA ALA A 162 13.93 -6.20 -20.38
C ALA A 162 12.96 -4.99 -20.39
N GLY A 163 11.78 -5.11 -19.76
CA GLY A 163 10.78 -4.04 -19.71
C GLY A 163 10.83 -3.17 -18.46
N GLY A 164 11.72 -3.41 -17.51
CA GLY A 164 11.53 -2.70 -16.24
C GLY A 164 12.69 -2.68 -15.28
N GLY A 165 13.83 -2.27 -15.62
CA GLY A 165 14.82 -2.05 -14.60
C GLY A 165 16.21 -1.90 -15.17
N VAL A 166 17.06 -1.24 -14.45
CA VAL A 166 18.47 -1.16 -14.77
C VAL A 166 19.11 -2.49 -14.41
N LEU A 167 19.72 -3.11 -15.39
CA LEU A 167 20.23 -4.47 -15.32
C LEU A 167 21.76 -4.51 -15.16
N HIS A 168 22.40 -3.34 -15.06
CA HIS A 168 23.85 -3.19 -14.87
C HIS A 168 24.17 -2.41 -13.58
N PRO A 169 25.39 -2.55 -13.03
CA PRO A 169 25.83 -1.74 -11.90
C PRO A 169 25.81 -0.24 -12.26
N TYR A 170 25.27 0.58 -11.38
CA TYR A 170 25.22 2.03 -11.58
C TYR A 170 26.60 2.68 -11.49
N THR A 171 26.89 3.55 -12.44
CA THR A 171 27.95 4.56 -12.31
C THR A 171 27.54 5.64 -11.29
N TRP A 172 28.50 6.41 -10.80
CA TRP A 172 28.20 7.52 -9.88
C TRP A 172 27.25 8.56 -10.49
N HIS A 173 27.35 8.78 -11.80
CA HIS A 173 26.45 9.69 -12.51
C HIS A 173 25.01 9.18 -12.53
N GLU A 174 24.79 7.93 -12.92
CA GLU A 174 23.47 7.29 -12.90
C GLU A 174 22.89 7.24 -11.49
N TRP A 175 23.70 6.89 -10.49
CA TRP A 175 23.28 6.87 -9.09
C TRP A 175 22.76 8.25 -8.64
N SER A 176 23.46 9.32 -8.99
CA SER A 176 23.05 10.70 -8.64
C SER A 176 21.78 11.13 -9.38
N GLN A 177 21.60 10.73 -10.65
CA GLN A 177 20.38 10.97 -11.41
C GLN A 177 19.18 10.22 -10.82
N HIS A 178 19.37 8.96 -10.43
CA HIS A 178 18.33 8.19 -9.76
C HIS A 178 17.95 8.80 -8.41
N LEU A 179 18.92 9.21 -7.60
CA LEU A 179 18.66 9.89 -6.33
C LEU A 179 17.83 11.16 -6.53
N TRP A 180 18.21 11.99 -7.52
CA TRP A 180 17.45 13.18 -7.88
C TRP A 180 16.01 12.85 -8.27
N SER A 181 15.83 11.86 -9.13
CA SER A 181 14.51 11.41 -9.58
C SER A 181 13.67 10.85 -8.45
N ILE A 182 14.25 10.11 -7.51
CA ILE A 182 13.57 9.62 -6.31
C ILE A 182 13.07 10.80 -5.48
N VAL A 183 13.95 11.75 -5.16
CA VAL A 183 13.63 12.85 -4.24
C VAL A 183 12.58 13.79 -4.84
N PHE A 184 12.77 14.23 -6.09
CA PHE A 184 11.94 15.30 -6.66
C PHE A 184 10.76 14.81 -7.49
N ASN A 185 10.86 13.66 -8.16
CA ASN A 185 9.83 13.15 -9.05
C ASN A 185 9.05 11.96 -8.48
N MET A 186 9.48 11.42 -7.31
CA MET A 186 8.99 10.13 -6.81
C MET A 186 9.06 9.03 -7.90
N SER A 187 10.10 9.08 -8.73
CA SER A 187 10.43 8.08 -9.73
C SER A 187 11.67 7.35 -9.28
N GLY A 188 12.00 6.27 -9.34
CA GLY A 188 13.11 5.48 -8.80
C GLY A 188 12.68 4.03 -8.70
N TYR A 189 11.43 3.78 -9.06
CA TYR A 189 10.87 2.45 -9.19
C TYR A 189 11.29 1.75 -10.53
N ASN A 190 12.17 2.37 -11.32
CA ASN A 190 12.97 1.68 -12.32
C ASN A 190 13.94 0.70 -11.68
N GLU A 191 14.32 0.99 -10.44
CA GLU A 191 15.03 0.05 -9.60
C GLU A 191 14.24 -1.24 -9.48
N PHE A 192 14.94 -2.36 -9.69
CA PHE A 192 14.37 -3.69 -9.83
C PHE A 192 13.39 -4.09 -8.71
N PHE A 193 13.76 -3.81 -7.46
CA PHE A 193 12.90 -4.11 -6.32
C PHE A 193 11.85 -3.03 -6.02
N CYS A 194 11.93 -1.89 -6.67
CA CYS A 194 10.99 -0.78 -6.52
C CYS A 194 9.91 -0.74 -7.60
N GLY A 195 9.80 -1.75 -8.45
CA GLY A 195 8.88 -1.74 -9.59
C GLY A 195 7.41 -1.52 -9.25
N THR A 196 7.02 -1.76 -8.00
CA THR A 196 5.66 -1.51 -7.50
C THR A 196 5.48 -0.10 -6.90
N PHE A 197 6.54 0.64 -6.62
CA PHE A 197 6.51 1.89 -5.84
C PHE A 197 5.82 3.07 -6.53
N TRP A 198 5.51 2.95 -7.82
CA TRP A 198 4.65 3.89 -8.53
C TRP A 198 3.32 4.15 -7.79
N PHE A 199 2.83 3.17 -7.05
CA PHE A 199 1.59 3.28 -6.28
C PHE A 199 1.66 4.35 -5.19
N PHE A 200 2.80 4.52 -4.51
CA PHE A 200 2.98 5.59 -3.52
C PHE A 200 2.71 6.96 -4.11
N ARG A 201 3.30 7.22 -5.29
CA ARG A 201 3.13 8.49 -5.97
C ARG A 201 1.70 8.66 -6.48
N ALA A 202 1.16 7.65 -7.13
CA ALA A 202 -0.19 7.72 -7.66
C ALA A 202 -1.22 7.99 -6.56
N LEU A 203 -1.10 7.31 -5.41
CA LEU A 203 -2.00 7.55 -4.27
C LEU A 203 -1.78 8.92 -3.61
N LEU A 204 -0.52 9.38 -3.50
CA LEU A 204 -0.22 10.70 -2.98
C LEU A 204 -0.84 11.80 -3.86
N ILE A 205 -0.55 11.78 -5.17
CA ILE A 205 -1.06 12.78 -6.11
C ILE A 205 -2.58 12.73 -6.18
N ALA A 206 -3.19 11.55 -6.30
CA ALA A 206 -4.65 11.40 -6.30
C ALA A 206 -5.27 11.99 -5.01
N SER A 207 -4.63 11.76 -3.84
CA SER A 207 -5.11 12.31 -2.56
C SER A 207 -5.03 13.84 -2.51
N LEU A 208 -3.93 14.42 -2.99
CA LEU A 208 -3.74 15.87 -3.02
C LEU A 208 -4.69 16.54 -4.03
N LEU A 209 -4.86 15.94 -5.21
CA LEU A 209 -5.85 16.41 -6.20
C LEU A 209 -7.27 16.31 -5.66
N PHE A 210 -7.60 15.23 -4.95
CA PHE A 210 -8.91 15.08 -4.33
C PHE A 210 -9.18 16.19 -3.32
N LEU A 211 -8.25 16.48 -2.42
CA LEU A 211 -8.36 17.59 -1.46
C LEU A 211 -8.52 18.94 -2.17
N LEU A 212 -7.68 19.20 -3.19
CA LEU A 212 -7.70 20.45 -3.96
C LEU A 212 -9.08 20.65 -4.64
N LEU A 213 -9.54 19.66 -5.38
CA LEU A 213 -10.84 19.72 -6.08
C LEU A 213 -11.99 19.82 -5.08
N PHE A 214 -11.91 19.10 -3.97
CA PHE A 214 -12.93 19.20 -2.93
C PHE A 214 -13.02 20.63 -2.40
N LYS A 215 -11.87 21.27 -2.14
CA LYS A 215 -11.81 22.66 -1.65
C LYS A 215 -12.33 23.66 -2.70
N VAL A 216 -11.97 23.45 -3.97
CA VAL A 216 -12.44 24.31 -5.09
C VAL A 216 -13.94 24.21 -5.24
N PHE A 217 -14.49 23.00 -5.32
CA PHE A 217 -15.93 22.80 -5.50
C PHE A 217 -16.75 23.24 -4.28
N SER A 218 -16.23 23.03 -3.06
CA SER A 218 -16.92 23.48 -1.83
C SER A 218 -17.01 25.00 -1.69
N ARG A 219 -16.26 25.78 -2.49
CA ARG A 219 -16.36 27.25 -2.55
C ARG A 219 -17.38 27.75 -3.56
N SER A 220 -17.83 26.89 -4.45
CA SER A 220 -18.77 27.23 -5.50
C SER A 220 -20.21 27.07 -5.00
N GLU A 221 -21.03 28.08 -5.21
CA GLU A 221 -22.47 28.08 -4.86
C GLU A 221 -23.27 26.99 -5.57
N HIS A 222 -22.73 26.41 -6.64
CA HIS A 222 -23.35 25.31 -7.37
C HIS A 222 -23.26 23.95 -6.66
N PHE A 223 -22.37 23.82 -5.67
CA PHE A 223 -22.16 22.57 -4.94
C PHE A 223 -22.57 22.71 -3.46
N VAL A 224 -23.88 22.60 -3.22
CA VAL A 224 -24.49 22.83 -1.90
C VAL A 224 -24.21 21.67 -0.91
N SER A 225 -23.91 20.48 -1.41
CA SER A 225 -23.70 19.29 -0.57
C SER A 225 -22.42 18.55 -0.91
N HIS A 226 -21.84 17.86 0.09
CA HIS A 226 -20.66 17.00 -0.11
C HIS A 226 -20.90 15.91 -1.16
N LYS A 227 -22.14 15.45 -1.34
CA LYS A 227 -22.50 14.50 -2.40
C LYS A 227 -22.28 15.10 -3.78
N GLN A 228 -22.75 16.34 -3.98
CA GLN A 228 -22.56 17.07 -5.25
C GLN A 228 -21.07 17.32 -5.52
N VAL A 229 -20.30 17.73 -4.48
CA VAL A 229 -18.84 17.86 -4.58
C VAL A 229 -18.20 16.55 -5.02
N GLY A 230 -18.59 15.42 -4.39
CA GLY A 230 -18.11 14.10 -4.78
C GLY A 230 -18.40 13.75 -6.25
N TRP A 231 -19.59 14.06 -6.75
CA TRP A 231 -19.94 13.90 -8.17
C TRP A 231 -19.14 14.85 -9.08
N GLY A 232 -18.91 16.09 -8.64
CA GLY A 232 -18.08 17.05 -9.37
C GLY A 232 -16.64 16.53 -9.52
N ILE A 233 -16.05 15.99 -8.45
CA ILE A 233 -14.71 15.39 -8.50
C ILE A 233 -14.68 14.16 -9.41
N LEU A 234 -15.69 13.28 -9.31
CA LEU A 234 -15.80 12.11 -10.17
C LEU A 234 -15.91 12.51 -11.65
N GLY A 235 -16.78 13.47 -11.96
CA GLY A 235 -16.94 14.01 -13.31
C GLY A 235 -15.63 14.63 -13.85
N THR A 236 -14.95 15.41 -13.02
CA THR A 236 -13.63 15.99 -13.38
C THR A 236 -12.59 14.88 -13.64
N ALA A 237 -12.53 13.86 -12.80
CA ALA A 237 -11.62 12.72 -13.00
C ALA A 237 -11.94 11.99 -14.32
N LEU A 238 -13.22 11.75 -14.62
CA LEU A 238 -13.64 11.14 -15.88
C LEU A 238 -13.22 11.99 -17.10
N VAL A 239 -13.51 13.29 -17.08
CA VAL A 239 -13.18 14.20 -18.19
C VAL A 239 -11.67 14.29 -18.40
N LEU A 240 -10.89 14.48 -17.34
CA LEU A 240 -9.43 14.58 -17.44
C LEU A 240 -8.80 13.26 -17.90
N THR A 241 -9.31 12.11 -17.42
CA THR A 241 -8.79 10.81 -17.87
C THR A 241 -9.16 10.58 -19.33
N PHE A 242 -10.39 10.85 -19.73
CA PHE A 242 -10.82 10.74 -21.14
C PHE A 242 -9.96 11.62 -22.05
N TRP A 243 -9.80 12.89 -21.70
CA TRP A 243 -8.93 13.81 -22.44
C TRP A 243 -7.50 13.29 -22.55
N LYS A 244 -6.92 12.83 -21.44
CA LYS A 244 -5.56 12.26 -21.41
C LYS A 244 -5.42 11.07 -22.37
N VAL A 245 -6.36 10.11 -22.34
CA VAL A 245 -6.24 8.88 -23.14
C VAL A 245 -6.54 9.10 -24.63
N THR A 246 -7.37 10.09 -24.98
CA THR A 246 -7.70 10.42 -26.38
C THR A 246 -6.65 11.30 -27.04
N THR A 247 -6.04 12.23 -26.31
CA THR A 247 -5.02 13.14 -26.86
C THR A 247 -3.58 12.57 -26.77
N GLY A 248 -3.39 11.46 -26.04
CA GLY A 248 -2.06 10.93 -25.79
C GLY A 248 -1.18 11.83 -24.91
N LEU A 249 -1.79 12.79 -24.17
CA LEU A 249 -1.03 13.70 -23.32
C LEU A 249 -0.17 12.92 -22.33
N THR A 250 1.10 13.24 -22.30
CA THR A 250 2.08 12.62 -21.40
C THR A 250 2.72 13.69 -20.52
N MET A 251 2.76 13.43 -19.21
CA MET A 251 3.56 14.24 -18.30
C MET A 251 4.97 13.69 -18.28
N THR A 252 5.95 14.52 -18.62
CA THR A 252 7.37 14.14 -18.61
C THR A 252 7.79 13.66 -17.21
N GLY A 253 8.51 12.54 -17.15
CA GLY A 253 8.95 11.93 -15.89
C GLY A 253 7.86 11.20 -15.09
N VAL A 254 6.63 11.10 -15.64
CA VAL A 254 5.52 10.36 -15.03
C VAL A 254 5.23 9.10 -15.84
N MET A 255 5.40 7.93 -15.23
CA MET A 255 5.10 6.66 -15.88
C MET A 255 3.63 6.65 -16.35
N GLN A 256 3.38 6.25 -17.59
CA GLN A 256 2.08 6.30 -18.26
C GLN A 256 1.44 7.71 -18.29
N GLY A 257 2.26 8.76 -18.17
CA GLY A 257 1.82 10.13 -18.38
C GLY A 257 0.69 10.61 -17.48
N GLY A 258 0.57 10.08 -16.25
CA GLY A 258 -0.44 10.49 -15.28
C GLY A 258 -1.75 9.70 -15.31
N TYR A 259 -1.89 8.69 -16.15
CA TYR A 259 -3.10 7.85 -16.20
C TYR A 259 -3.46 7.22 -14.86
N ARG A 260 -2.47 6.68 -14.15
CA ARG A 260 -2.65 6.01 -12.84
C ARG A 260 -3.15 6.96 -11.76
N GLU A 261 -2.65 8.18 -11.78
CA GLU A 261 -3.03 9.24 -10.84
C GLU A 261 -4.48 9.68 -11.06
N LEU A 262 -4.88 9.87 -12.32
CA LEU A 262 -6.25 10.28 -12.68
C LEU A 262 -7.26 9.15 -12.42
N MET A 263 -6.93 7.91 -12.78
CA MET A 263 -7.75 6.75 -12.42
C MET A 263 -7.83 6.57 -10.90
N GLY A 264 -6.73 6.82 -10.18
CA GLY A 264 -6.71 6.84 -8.72
C GLY A 264 -7.66 7.88 -8.14
N LEU A 265 -7.69 9.09 -8.70
CA LEU A 265 -8.64 10.14 -8.33
C LEU A 265 -10.09 9.70 -8.56
N LEU A 266 -10.37 9.05 -9.70
CA LEU A 266 -11.70 8.50 -10.03
C LEU A 266 -12.14 7.49 -8.95
N PHE A 267 -11.27 6.52 -8.60
CA PHE A 267 -11.61 5.52 -7.60
C PHE A 267 -11.70 6.11 -6.18
N MET A 268 -10.91 7.13 -5.85
CA MET A 268 -11.10 7.87 -4.59
C MET A 268 -12.46 8.56 -4.54
N ALA A 269 -12.88 9.23 -5.62
CA ALA A 269 -14.20 9.85 -5.70
C ALA A 269 -15.33 8.82 -5.56
N ALA A 270 -15.20 7.66 -6.21
CA ALA A 270 -16.13 6.55 -6.05
C ALA A 270 -16.21 6.06 -4.59
N GLY A 271 -15.08 5.85 -3.94
CA GLY A 271 -15.01 5.44 -2.53
C GLY A 271 -15.64 6.48 -1.58
N PHE A 272 -15.39 7.76 -1.81
CA PHE A 272 -16.02 8.85 -1.08
C PHE A 272 -17.55 8.85 -1.26
N LEU A 273 -18.05 8.71 -2.50
CA LEU A 273 -19.49 8.64 -2.78
C LEU A 273 -20.14 7.41 -2.14
N ILE A 274 -19.48 6.24 -2.15
CA ILE A 274 -19.94 5.05 -1.44
C ILE A 274 -20.19 5.36 0.04
N ARG A 275 -19.32 6.15 0.69
CA ARG A 275 -19.51 6.60 2.07
C ARG A 275 -20.68 7.59 2.19
N GLN A 276 -20.71 8.64 1.36
CA GLN A 276 -21.73 9.71 1.42
C GLN A 276 -23.15 9.19 1.23
N TYR A 277 -23.33 8.17 0.39
CA TYR A 277 -24.62 7.50 0.18
C TYR A 277 -24.85 6.33 1.13
N LYS A 278 -23.93 6.08 2.07
CA LYS A 278 -24.03 4.96 3.04
C LYS A 278 -24.25 3.60 2.34
N LEU A 279 -23.71 3.42 1.14
CA LEU A 279 -23.96 2.23 0.31
C LEU A 279 -23.48 0.93 0.98
N MET A 280 -22.51 1.00 1.88
CA MET A 280 -22.06 -0.18 2.65
C MET A 280 -23.16 -0.82 3.50
N LYS A 281 -24.24 -0.08 3.83
CA LYS A 281 -25.42 -0.62 4.52
C LYS A 281 -26.30 -1.47 3.61
N LEU A 282 -26.19 -1.28 2.30
CA LEU A 282 -26.96 -1.99 1.26
C LEU A 282 -26.22 -3.19 0.71
N VAL A 283 -25.01 -3.49 1.20
CA VAL A 283 -24.19 -4.62 0.74
C VAL A 283 -24.75 -5.91 1.33
N THR A 284 -25.73 -6.46 0.64
CA THR A 284 -26.35 -7.77 0.90
C THR A 284 -25.90 -8.79 -0.16
N TRP A 285 -26.20 -10.07 0.02
CA TRP A 285 -25.88 -11.09 -0.98
C TRP A 285 -26.57 -10.83 -2.34
N GLN A 286 -27.79 -10.23 -2.34
CA GLN A 286 -28.51 -9.88 -3.58
C GLN A 286 -27.76 -8.82 -4.42
N VAL A 287 -26.96 -7.98 -3.81
CA VAL A 287 -26.11 -7.00 -4.49
C VAL A 287 -24.72 -7.58 -4.77
N ALA A 288 -24.16 -8.30 -3.81
CA ALA A 288 -22.79 -8.81 -3.91
C ALA A 288 -22.63 -9.89 -4.98
N VAL A 289 -23.64 -10.80 -5.12
CA VAL A 289 -23.57 -11.89 -6.13
C VAL A 289 -23.58 -11.33 -7.57
N PRO A 290 -24.51 -10.44 -7.97
CA PRO A 290 -24.43 -9.80 -9.30
C PRO A 290 -23.12 -9.03 -9.52
N CYS A 291 -22.59 -8.35 -8.50
CA CYS A 291 -21.30 -7.66 -8.58
C CYS A 291 -20.14 -8.65 -8.79
N ALA A 292 -20.14 -9.79 -8.12
CA ALA A 292 -19.15 -10.85 -8.31
C ALA A 292 -19.25 -11.48 -9.70
N LEU A 293 -20.46 -11.73 -10.18
CA LEU A 293 -20.70 -12.21 -11.55
C LEU A 293 -20.22 -11.20 -12.60
N LEU A 294 -20.50 -9.92 -12.41
CA LEU A 294 -20.00 -8.86 -13.29
C LEU A 294 -18.46 -8.85 -13.33
N LEU A 295 -17.79 -8.98 -12.18
CA LEU A 295 -16.33 -9.07 -12.12
C LEU A 295 -15.82 -10.28 -12.92
N ILE A 296 -16.44 -11.46 -12.73
CA ILE A 296 -16.06 -12.67 -13.45
C ILE A 296 -16.27 -12.48 -14.96
N VAL A 297 -17.44 -12.01 -15.39
CA VAL A 297 -17.70 -11.76 -16.81
C VAL A 297 -16.73 -10.75 -17.40
N ALA A 298 -16.45 -9.65 -16.67
CA ALA A 298 -15.51 -8.62 -17.11
C ALA A 298 -14.09 -9.19 -17.27
N SER A 299 -13.66 -10.08 -16.38
CA SER A 299 -12.32 -10.68 -16.47
C SER A 299 -12.14 -11.62 -17.68
N PHE A 300 -13.21 -12.15 -18.23
CA PHE A 300 -13.17 -12.93 -19.48
C PHE A 300 -13.40 -12.09 -20.73
N ALA A 301 -14.39 -11.19 -20.68
CA ALA A 301 -14.86 -10.48 -21.87
C ALA A 301 -14.17 -9.12 -22.06
N PHE A 302 -13.75 -8.47 -20.95
CA PHE A 302 -13.22 -7.10 -20.96
C PHE A 302 -12.02 -6.97 -20.01
N PRO A 303 -10.95 -7.78 -20.17
CA PRO A 303 -9.76 -7.69 -19.33
C PRO A 303 -9.18 -6.28 -19.39
N SER A 304 -9.04 -5.64 -18.25
CA SER A 304 -8.64 -4.24 -18.15
C SER A 304 -7.88 -3.97 -16.85
N SER A 305 -7.02 -2.95 -16.86
CA SER A 305 -6.17 -2.63 -15.71
C SER A 305 -5.80 -1.16 -15.66
N MET A 306 -5.64 -0.60 -14.46
CA MET A 306 -5.03 0.72 -14.30
C MET A 306 -3.50 0.69 -14.29
N VAL A 307 -2.88 -0.49 -14.35
CA VAL A 307 -1.43 -0.69 -14.24
C VAL A 307 -0.73 -0.62 -15.59
N TRP A 308 -1.34 -1.20 -16.62
CA TRP A 308 -0.79 -1.31 -17.98
C TRP A 308 -1.39 -0.26 -18.91
N ASN A 309 -0.70 0.08 -19.92
CA ASN A 309 -1.03 0.86 -21.12
C ASN A 309 -1.81 2.17 -20.99
N GLY A 310 -2.81 2.29 -20.10
CA GLY A 310 -3.62 3.51 -19.94
C GLY A 310 -4.36 3.92 -21.23
N THR A 311 -5.00 2.94 -21.88
CA THR A 311 -5.74 3.13 -23.13
C THR A 311 -7.16 3.63 -22.90
N LEU A 312 -7.83 4.11 -23.95
CA LEU A 312 -9.25 4.41 -23.93
C LEU A 312 -10.09 3.18 -23.56
N TYR A 313 -9.66 1.99 -24.02
CA TYR A 313 -10.31 0.73 -23.65
C TYR A 313 -10.24 0.48 -22.14
N ASP A 314 -9.05 0.58 -21.52
CA ASP A 314 -8.90 0.40 -20.07
C ASP A 314 -9.74 1.42 -19.29
N PHE A 315 -9.78 2.66 -19.76
CA PHE A 315 -10.59 3.72 -19.13
C PHE A 315 -12.10 3.41 -19.17
N LEU A 316 -12.61 2.84 -20.25
CA LEU A 316 -14.03 2.50 -20.38
C LEU A 316 -14.40 1.20 -19.68
N ALA A 317 -13.54 0.19 -19.75
CA ALA A 317 -13.83 -1.16 -19.27
C ALA A 317 -13.61 -1.34 -17.75
N LEU A 318 -12.65 -0.62 -17.15
CA LEU A 318 -12.21 -0.88 -15.79
C LEU A 318 -13.12 -0.34 -14.67
N PRO A 319 -13.67 0.90 -14.71
CA PRO A 319 -14.27 1.52 -13.53
C PRO A 319 -15.46 0.74 -12.93
N ILE A 320 -16.37 0.29 -13.75
CA ILE A 320 -17.58 -0.40 -13.30
C ILE A 320 -17.26 -1.76 -12.67
N PRO A 321 -16.49 -2.67 -13.32
CA PRO A 321 -16.11 -3.93 -12.70
C PRO A 321 -15.26 -3.77 -11.44
N ALA A 322 -14.39 -2.77 -11.37
CA ALA A 322 -13.58 -2.51 -10.18
C ALA A 322 -14.44 -2.07 -8.98
N ILE A 323 -15.44 -1.21 -9.19
CA ILE A 323 -16.39 -0.82 -8.14
C ILE A 323 -17.27 -2.02 -7.73
N ALA A 324 -17.73 -2.82 -8.68
CA ALA A 324 -18.48 -4.05 -8.39
C ALA A 324 -17.63 -5.03 -7.56
N ALA A 325 -16.37 -5.22 -7.93
CA ALA A 325 -15.42 -6.04 -7.17
C ALA A 325 -15.26 -5.54 -5.72
N PHE A 326 -15.14 -4.23 -5.52
CA PHE A 326 -15.06 -3.64 -4.18
C PHE A 326 -16.29 -3.99 -3.33
N ILE A 327 -17.49 -3.91 -3.90
CA ILE A 327 -18.75 -4.24 -3.22
C ILE A 327 -18.80 -5.74 -2.88
N ALA A 328 -18.49 -6.61 -3.85
CA ALA A 328 -18.47 -8.06 -3.65
C ALA A 328 -17.46 -8.50 -2.58
N LEU A 329 -16.24 -7.94 -2.63
CA LEU A 329 -15.20 -8.20 -1.63
C LEU A 329 -15.58 -7.68 -0.24
N ALA A 330 -16.21 -6.52 -0.16
CA ALA A 330 -16.69 -5.97 1.12
C ALA A 330 -17.76 -6.87 1.76
N TRP A 331 -18.62 -7.50 0.97
CA TRP A 331 -19.55 -8.49 1.45
C TRP A 331 -18.84 -9.77 1.92
N ALA A 332 -17.90 -10.29 1.13
CA ALA A 332 -17.10 -11.45 1.50
C ALA A 332 -16.31 -11.21 2.81
N CYS A 333 -15.74 -10.03 3.00
CA CYS A 333 -15.10 -9.63 4.25
C CYS A 333 -16.09 -9.68 5.44
N GLY A 334 -17.33 -9.24 5.24
CA GLY A 334 -18.39 -9.36 6.25
C GLY A 334 -18.73 -10.80 6.63
N LEU A 335 -18.65 -11.74 5.68
CA LEU A 335 -18.79 -13.17 5.98
C LEU A 335 -17.60 -13.70 6.78
N ILE A 336 -16.38 -13.36 6.40
CA ILE A 336 -15.16 -13.75 7.12
C ILE A 336 -15.22 -13.24 8.56
N GLU A 337 -15.64 -12.00 8.74
CA GLU A 337 -15.78 -11.35 10.04
C GLU A 337 -16.75 -12.11 10.96
N ARG A 338 -17.85 -12.64 10.41
CA ARG A 338 -18.89 -13.35 11.16
C ARG A 338 -18.56 -14.81 11.43
N TYR A 339 -17.99 -15.50 10.44
CA TYR A 339 -17.97 -16.97 10.44
C TYR A 339 -16.58 -17.59 10.66
N SER A 340 -15.50 -16.80 10.59
CA SER A 340 -14.13 -17.35 10.70
C SER A 340 -13.21 -16.49 11.55
N LEU A 341 -13.19 -16.75 12.85
CA LEU A 341 -12.32 -16.05 13.80
C LEU A 341 -10.82 -16.17 13.43
N TRP A 342 -10.39 -17.35 12.95
CA TRP A 342 -9.01 -17.57 12.55
C TRP A 342 -8.66 -16.72 11.30
N ALA A 343 -9.47 -16.81 10.24
CA ALA A 343 -9.24 -16.03 9.02
C ALA A 343 -9.30 -14.52 9.30
N ARG A 344 -10.25 -14.08 10.14
CA ARG A 344 -10.35 -12.69 10.58
C ARG A 344 -9.05 -12.22 11.24
N ARG A 345 -8.52 -12.97 12.22
CA ARG A 345 -7.28 -12.60 12.92
C ARG A 345 -6.08 -12.56 11.98
N ALA A 346 -5.92 -13.58 11.13
CA ALA A 346 -4.82 -13.64 10.15
C ALA A 346 -4.88 -12.49 9.15
N LEU A 347 -6.05 -12.20 8.59
CA LEU A 347 -6.21 -11.13 7.61
C LEU A 347 -6.10 -9.74 8.26
N LEU A 348 -6.55 -9.53 9.50
CA LEU A 348 -6.31 -8.29 10.21
C LEU A 348 -4.81 -8.05 10.41
N TYR A 349 -4.07 -9.06 10.84
CA TYR A 349 -2.62 -8.97 10.99
C TYR A 349 -1.92 -8.58 9.67
N ILE A 350 -2.35 -9.14 8.54
CA ILE A 350 -1.86 -8.80 7.19
C ILE A 350 -2.30 -7.38 6.80
N GLY A 351 -3.58 -7.03 7.02
CA GLY A 351 -4.19 -5.77 6.62
C GLY A 351 -3.58 -4.53 7.27
N ASP A 352 -3.18 -4.66 8.54
CA ASP A 352 -2.51 -3.60 9.29
C ASP A 352 -1.04 -3.40 8.85
N ARG A 353 -0.46 -4.40 8.15
CA ARG A 353 0.95 -4.41 7.73
C ARG A 353 1.15 -4.43 6.23
N THR A 354 0.13 -4.03 5.47
CA THR A 354 0.14 -4.04 3.98
C THR A 354 1.33 -3.30 3.39
N LEU A 355 1.79 -2.23 4.05
CA LEU A 355 2.88 -1.39 3.61
C LEU A 355 4.23 -2.15 3.53
N TYR A 356 4.51 -2.99 4.53
CA TYR A 356 5.75 -3.78 4.56
C TYR A 356 5.72 -4.92 3.55
N ILE A 357 4.57 -5.59 3.41
CA ILE A 357 4.37 -6.60 2.38
C ILE A 357 4.57 -5.98 1.01
N PHE A 358 3.94 -4.82 0.77
CA PHE A 358 4.07 -4.09 -0.49
C PHE A 358 5.52 -3.73 -0.82
N ALA A 359 6.31 -3.28 0.16
CA ALA A 359 7.67 -2.86 -0.07
C ALA A 359 8.67 -4.01 -0.31
N PHE A 360 8.44 -5.19 0.30
CA PHE A 360 9.47 -6.23 0.38
C PHE A 360 9.10 -7.56 -0.28
N HIS A 361 7.88 -7.72 -0.84
CA HIS A 361 7.48 -9.00 -1.46
C HIS A 361 8.38 -9.41 -2.64
N LEU A 362 8.87 -8.45 -3.45
CA LEU A 362 9.78 -8.75 -4.57
C LEU A 362 11.13 -9.30 -4.08
N VAL A 363 11.64 -8.79 -2.96
CA VAL A 363 12.84 -9.34 -2.31
C VAL A 363 12.55 -10.72 -1.75
N ALA A 364 11.41 -10.90 -1.10
CA ALA A 364 11.00 -12.19 -0.55
C ALA A 364 10.89 -13.28 -1.63
N PHE A 365 10.52 -12.92 -2.84
CA PHE A 365 10.46 -13.83 -3.99
C PHE A 365 11.81 -14.45 -4.34
N LYS A 366 12.93 -13.80 -4.02
CA LYS A 366 14.26 -14.34 -4.31
C LYS A 366 14.55 -15.64 -3.54
N VAL A 367 13.95 -15.80 -2.36
CA VAL A 367 14.04 -17.07 -1.60
C VAL A 367 13.38 -18.22 -2.37
N VAL A 368 12.18 -17.99 -2.92
CA VAL A 368 11.49 -19.00 -3.71
C VAL A 368 12.18 -19.20 -5.07
N SER A 369 12.75 -18.14 -5.64
CA SER A 369 13.55 -18.22 -6.86
C SER A 369 14.77 -19.13 -6.66
N ALA A 370 15.48 -19.01 -5.54
CA ALA A 370 16.60 -19.89 -5.20
C ALA A 370 16.15 -21.36 -5.03
N LEU A 371 15.01 -21.59 -4.37
CA LEU A 371 14.44 -22.94 -4.25
C LEU A 371 14.06 -23.53 -5.63
N LYS A 372 13.48 -22.71 -6.51
CA LYS A 372 13.09 -23.13 -7.87
C LYS A 372 14.32 -23.47 -8.70
N ILE A 373 15.40 -22.69 -8.58
CA ILE A 373 16.69 -22.94 -9.24
C ILE A 373 17.28 -24.27 -8.75
N ALA A 374 17.33 -24.49 -7.46
CA ALA A 374 17.82 -25.75 -6.89
C ALA A 374 16.98 -26.95 -7.32
N PHE A 375 15.65 -26.80 -7.39
CA PHE A 375 14.75 -27.88 -7.78
C PHE A 375 14.92 -28.29 -9.26
N TYR A 376 15.13 -27.32 -10.16
CA TYR A 376 15.25 -27.57 -11.60
C TYR A 376 16.70 -27.67 -12.09
N GLY A 377 17.69 -27.52 -11.23
CA GLY A 377 19.12 -27.53 -11.62
C GLY A 377 19.49 -26.37 -12.56
N LEU A 378 18.90 -25.19 -12.36
CA LEU A 378 19.17 -24.01 -13.19
C LEU A 378 20.47 -23.31 -12.74
N PRO A 379 21.12 -22.52 -13.63
CA PRO A 379 22.27 -21.73 -13.23
C PRO A 379 21.85 -20.69 -12.17
N TRP A 380 22.77 -20.40 -11.24
CA TRP A 380 22.48 -19.48 -10.12
C TRP A 380 22.04 -18.08 -10.58
N GLU A 381 22.59 -17.61 -11.68
CA GLU A 381 22.31 -16.31 -12.29
C GLU A 381 20.82 -16.14 -12.63
N ALA A 382 20.07 -17.25 -12.81
CA ALA A 382 18.63 -17.23 -13.02
C ALA A 382 17.86 -16.68 -11.81
N VAL A 383 18.46 -16.56 -10.61
CA VAL A 383 17.87 -15.89 -9.44
C VAL A 383 17.61 -14.41 -9.74
N GLY A 384 18.38 -13.81 -10.65
CA GLY A 384 18.17 -12.47 -11.16
C GLY A 384 16.86 -12.25 -11.92
N GLY A 385 16.14 -13.32 -12.29
CA GLY A 385 14.85 -13.20 -12.97
C GLY A 385 13.84 -12.34 -12.20
N HIS A 386 13.09 -11.48 -12.91
CA HIS A 386 12.16 -10.52 -12.30
C HIS A 386 10.76 -10.59 -12.91
N PRO A 387 9.72 -10.52 -12.06
CA PRO A 387 9.72 -10.56 -10.59
C PRO A 387 10.04 -11.95 -10.04
N THR A 388 9.92 -12.99 -10.86
CA THR A 388 10.17 -14.40 -10.55
C THR A 388 11.04 -15.04 -11.60
N VAL A 389 11.57 -16.24 -11.33
CA VAL A 389 12.28 -17.04 -12.33
C VAL A 389 11.29 -17.48 -13.42
N LEU A 390 11.50 -16.98 -14.65
CA LEU A 390 10.55 -17.13 -15.76
C LEU A 390 10.51 -18.55 -16.32
N GLN A 391 11.67 -19.22 -16.42
CA GLN A 391 11.80 -20.57 -16.98
C GLN A 391 12.31 -21.56 -15.93
N PRO A 392 11.75 -22.76 -15.84
CA PRO A 392 10.50 -23.17 -16.46
C PRO A 392 9.32 -22.37 -15.92
N GLN A 393 8.24 -22.27 -16.72
CA GLN A 393 7.06 -21.52 -16.35
C GLN A 393 6.52 -21.98 -14.99
N SER A 394 6.14 -21.02 -14.14
CA SER A 394 5.55 -21.31 -12.82
C SER A 394 4.20 -21.99 -12.98
N ASN A 395 4.03 -23.16 -12.38
CA ASN A 395 2.76 -23.83 -12.18
C ASN A 395 2.05 -23.27 -10.92
N VAL A 396 0.86 -23.78 -10.63
CA VAL A 396 0.05 -23.36 -9.49
C VAL A 396 0.81 -23.48 -8.16
N LEU A 397 1.60 -24.53 -7.99
CA LEU A 397 2.37 -24.74 -6.76
C LEU A 397 3.42 -23.63 -6.55
N TRP A 398 4.19 -23.28 -7.60
CA TRP A 398 5.17 -22.21 -7.54
C TRP A 398 4.50 -20.85 -7.30
N VAL A 399 3.37 -20.57 -7.97
CA VAL A 399 2.60 -19.33 -7.75
C VAL A 399 2.14 -19.24 -6.30
N LEU A 400 1.61 -20.31 -5.74
CA LEU A 400 1.20 -20.36 -4.32
C LEU A 400 2.39 -20.14 -3.39
N LEU A 401 3.53 -20.80 -3.65
CA LEU A 401 4.72 -20.66 -2.83
C LEU A 401 5.28 -19.23 -2.87
N TYR A 402 5.38 -18.62 -4.05
CA TYR A 402 5.75 -17.20 -4.20
C TYR A 402 4.79 -16.29 -3.44
N THR A 403 3.48 -16.55 -3.54
CA THR A 403 2.46 -15.74 -2.84
C THR A 403 2.58 -15.88 -1.33
N ILE A 404 2.68 -17.09 -0.81
CA ILE A 404 2.78 -17.35 0.64
C ILE A 404 4.07 -16.71 1.19
N VAL A 405 5.22 -16.97 0.56
CA VAL A 405 6.51 -16.42 1.00
C VAL A 405 6.56 -14.90 0.83
N GLY A 406 6.01 -14.38 -0.27
CA GLY A 406 5.92 -12.95 -0.53
C GLY A 406 5.06 -12.18 0.49
N VAL A 407 4.09 -12.84 1.13
CA VAL A 407 3.32 -12.26 2.24
C VAL A 407 3.99 -12.52 3.58
N ALA A 408 4.37 -13.77 3.86
CA ALA A 408 4.83 -14.18 5.19
C ALA A 408 6.23 -13.65 5.52
N LEU A 409 7.17 -13.68 4.58
CA LEU A 409 8.57 -13.32 4.85
C LEU A 409 8.75 -11.84 5.22
N PRO A 410 8.12 -10.86 4.53
CA PRO A 410 8.15 -9.46 4.97
C PRO A 410 7.59 -9.25 6.39
N LEU A 411 6.55 -10.00 6.75
CA LEU A 411 5.98 -9.94 8.11
C LEU A 411 6.92 -10.53 9.15
N LEU A 412 7.61 -11.64 8.84
CA LEU A 412 8.62 -12.23 9.71
C LEU A 412 9.82 -11.29 9.87
N TRP A 413 10.25 -10.62 8.81
CA TRP A 413 11.32 -9.62 8.90
C TRP A 413 10.91 -8.43 9.78
N LEU A 414 9.67 -7.96 9.63
CA LEU A 414 9.16 -6.88 10.46
C LEU A 414 9.13 -7.29 11.94
N GLU A 415 8.65 -8.48 12.24
CA GLU A 415 8.60 -9.01 13.62
C GLU A 415 10.01 -9.18 14.19
N GLY A 416 10.94 -9.73 13.39
CA GLY A 416 12.35 -9.83 13.75
C GLY A 416 12.97 -8.46 14.02
N TYR A 417 12.70 -7.47 13.16
CA TYR A 417 13.14 -6.10 13.35
C TYR A 417 12.62 -5.51 14.68
N HIS A 418 11.32 -5.66 14.97
CA HIS A 418 10.75 -5.16 16.22
C HIS A 418 11.37 -5.81 17.46
N ARG A 419 11.60 -7.12 17.43
CA ARG A 419 12.29 -7.82 18.53
C ARG A 419 13.71 -7.30 18.74
N VAL A 420 14.48 -7.20 17.67
CA VAL A 420 15.85 -6.66 17.75
C VAL A 420 15.83 -5.21 18.20
N ALA A 421 14.98 -4.37 17.63
CA ALA A 421 14.85 -2.97 17.98
C ALA A 421 14.44 -2.77 19.44
N SER A 422 13.54 -3.59 19.97
CA SER A 422 13.15 -3.55 21.39
C SER A 422 14.31 -3.88 22.33
N HIS A 423 15.16 -4.86 21.98
CA HIS A 423 16.36 -5.20 22.75
C HIS A 423 17.41 -4.09 22.69
N VAL A 424 17.63 -3.51 21.50
CA VAL A 424 18.55 -2.38 21.32
C VAL A 424 18.09 -1.16 22.12
N THR A 425 16.79 -0.87 22.14
CA THR A 425 16.22 0.26 22.90
C THR A 425 16.36 0.04 24.41
N ILE A 426 16.20 -1.20 24.88
CA ILE A 426 16.43 -1.56 26.29
C ILE A 426 17.91 -1.39 26.66
N THR A 427 18.82 -1.87 25.82
CA THR A 427 20.26 -1.72 26.00
C THR A 427 20.68 -0.25 25.95
N GLU A 428 20.11 0.56 25.07
CA GLU A 428 20.33 2.01 25.02
C GLU A 428 19.79 2.72 26.27
N LYS A 429 18.61 2.36 26.76
CA LYS A 429 18.08 2.90 28.03
C LYS A 429 18.97 2.53 29.21
N GLN A 430 19.53 1.34 29.23
CA GLN A 430 20.51 0.92 30.24
C GLN A 430 21.84 1.63 30.07
N ALA A 431 22.34 1.81 28.83
CA ALA A 431 23.58 2.55 28.53
C ALA A 431 23.39 4.06 28.75
N VAL A 432 22.23 4.63 28.41
CA VAL A 432 21.89 6.04 28.68
C VAL A 432 21.69 6.28 30.17
N GLY A 433 21.21 5.30 30.93
CA GLY A 433 21.21 5.37 32.40
C GLY A 433 22.63 5.52 32.98
N LEU A 434 23.64 4.94 32.32
CA LEU A 434 25.07 5.10 32.64
C LEU A 434 25.70 6.37 32.03
N LEU A 435 25.17 6.92 30.91
CA LEU A 435 25.69 8.08 30.17
C LEU A 435 24.98 9.40 30.48
N VAL A 436 23.77 9.37 31.08
CA VAL A 436 23.05 10.59 31.56
C VAL A 436 23.86 11.34 32.64
N VAL A 437 24.88 10.70 33.18
CA VAL A 437 25.87 11.37 34.04
C VAL A 437 26.80 12.31 33.26
N SER A 438 26.89 12.25 31.93
CA SER A 438 27.84 13.02 31.11
C SER A 438 27.21 13.74 29.88
N GLY A 439 26.18 14.52 30.05
CA GLY A 439 25.85 15.77 29.34
C GLY A 439 25.96 15.89 27.80
N GLN A 440 25.70 14.88 26.95
CA GLN A 440 25.71 15.05 25.49
C GLN A 440 24.48 14.39 24.82
N ARG A 441 23.39 15.16 24.71
CA ARG A 441 22.17 14.82 23.98
C ARG A 441 22.16 15.55 22.64
N LEU A 442 22.43 15.04 21.51
CA LEU A 442 21.73 15.42 20.24
C LEU A 442 22.21 14.75 18.93
N CYS A 443 23.21 13.88 18.92
CA CYS A 443 23.77 13.40 17.65
C CYS A 443 23.63 11.87 17.39
N HIS A 444 22.87 11.12 18.17
CA HIS A 444 23.10 9.67 18.27
C HIS A 444 22.21 8.77 17.38
N TYR A 445 21.03 9.22 16.98
CA TYR A 445 20.12 8.34 16.20
C TYR A 445 20.56 8.10 14.76
N THR A 446 21.27 9.02 14.13
CA THR A 446 21.75 8.89 12.74
C THR A 446 23.07 8.10 12.66
N VAL A 447 23.88 8.17 13.71
CA VAL A 447 25.20 7.55 13.76
C VAL A 447 25.14 6.04 14.09
N LEU A 448 24.21 5.60 14.93
CA LEU A 448 24.10 4.18 15.32
C LEU A 448 23.56 3.30 14.21
N THR A 449 22.54 3.76 13.47
CA THR A 449 22.02 3.03 12.30
C THR A 449 23.09 2.94 11.19
N GLY A 450 23.81 4.03 10.96
CA GLY A 450 24.93 4.08 10.02
C GLY A 450 26.10 3.17 10.45
N ARG A 451 26.48 3.15 11.74
CA ARG A 451 27.54 2.25 12.25
C ARG A 451 27.18 0.79 12.16
N PHE A 452 25.95 0.40 12.48
CA PHE A 452 25.52 -0.99 12.37
C PHE A 452 25.52 -1.49 10.92
N ILE A 453 25.04 -0.66 9.99
CA ILE A 453 25.10 -0.96 8.55
C ILE A 453 26.55 -1.06 8.08
N VAL A 454 27.40 -0.12 8.47
CA VAL A 454 28.83 -0.14 8.11
C VAL A 454 29.54 -1.36 8.72
N MET A 455 29.28 -1.71 9.97
CA MET A 455 29.87 -2.90 10.59
C MET A 455 29.37 -4.21 9.96
N ALA A 456 28.09 -4.30 9.61
CA ALA A 456 27.55 -5.45 8.88
C ALA A 456 28.15 -5.55 7.47
N CYS A 457 28.29 -4.43 6.75
CA CYS A 457 28.97 -4.39 5.46
C CYS A 457 30.46 -4.73 5.56
N VAL A 458 31.17 -4.24 6.57
CA VAL A 458 32.60 -4.57 6.80
C VAL A 458 32.78 -6.04 7.15
N ALA A 459 31.90 -6.62 7.98
CA ALA A 459 31.93 -8.06 8.28
C ALA A 459 31.65 -8.92 7.05
N ALA A 460 30.67 -8.54 6.23
CA ALA A 460 30.37 -9.21 4.96
C ALA A 460 31.54 -9.10 3.98
N CYS A 461 32.14 -7.90 3.83
CA CYS A 461 33.32 -7.71 2.98
C CYS A 461 34.51 -8.51 3.46
N ARG A 462 34.73 -8.64 4.78
CA ARG A 462 35.81 -9.46 5.35
C ARG A 462 35.60 -10.94 5.05
N ASN A 463 34.39 -11.45 5.17
CA ASN A 463 34.10 -12.87 4.87
C ASN A 463 34.23 -13.14 3.35
N ILE A 464 33.81 -12.24 2.49
CA ILE A 464 33.99 -12.32 1.03
C ILE A 464 35.47 -12.29 0.68
N TRP A 465 36.26 -11.41 1.30
CA TRP A 465 37.70 -11.32 1.08
C TRP A 465 38.44 -12.59 1.51
N GLN A 466 38.05 -13.18 2.65
CA GLN A 466 38.62 -14.45 3.11
C GLN A 466 38.29 -15.57 2.13
N SER A 467 37.04 -15.69 1.67
CA SER A 467 36.64 -16.66 0.64
C SER A 467 37.40 -16.50 -0.68
N ILE A 468 37.67 -15.27 -1.11
CA ILE A 468 38.47 -14.98 -2.30
C ILE A 468 39.91 -15.41 -2.09
N LYS A 469 40.49 -15.16 -0.90
CA LYS A 469 41.84 -15.60 -0.55
C LYS A 469 41.98 -17.13 -0.57
N ASP A 470 41.02 -17.82 0.03
CA ASP A 470 40.98 -19.29 0.08
C ASP A 470 40.87 -19.89 -1.33
N ILE A 471 40.14 -19.24 -2.25
CA ILE A 471 40.04 -19.64 -3.67
C ILE A 471 41.35 -19.40 -4.41
N ILE A 472 42.04 -18.27 -4.17
CA ILE A 472 43.31 -17.94 -4.81
C ILE A 472 44.40 -18.88 -4.33
N GLU A 473 44.45 -19.21 -3.04
CA GLU A 473 45.40 -20.15 -2.48
C GLU A 473 45.19 -21.59 -2.96
N ALA A 474 43.90 -21.98 -3.17
CA ALA A 474 43.55 -23.28 -3.76
C ALA A 474 43.83 -23.41 -5.27
N SER A 475 44.03 -22.28 -5.96
CA SER A 475 44.29 -22.24 -7.41
C SER A 475 45.75 -22.02 -7.79
N SER A 476 46.65 -21.91 -6.84
CA SER A 476 48.12 -21.85 -7.06
C SER A 476 48.61 -23.25 -7.45
N PRO A 477 49.25 -23.47 -8.61
CA PRO A 477 49.83 -24.75 -8.96
C PRO A 477 50.98 -25.02 -8.00
N GLU A 478 50.96 -26.20 -7.38
CA GLU A 478 52.16 -26.72 -6.73
C GLU A 478 53.21 -26.92 -7.81
N ASP A 479 54.30 -26.17 -7.75
CA ASP A 479 55.47 -26.37 -8.58
C ASP A 479 56.11 -27.71 -8.23
N GLU A 480 55.98 -28.71 -9.11
CA GLU A 480 56.90 -29.82 -9.24
C GLU A 480 57.93 -29.58 -10.37
#